data_a2e54b632a0128ab75561792be4207a3
#
_entry.id   a2e54b632a0128ab75561792be4207a3
#
_cell.length_a   1.000
_cell.length_b   1.000
_cell.length_c   1.000
_cell.angle_alpha   90.00
_cell.angle_beta   90.00
_cell.angle_gamma   90.00
#
_symmetry.space_group_name_H-M   'P 1'
#
loop_
_entity.id
_entity.type
_entity.pdbx_description
1 polymer ?
#
loop_
_entity_poly.entity_id
_entity_poly.type
_entity_poly.pdbx_seq_one_letter_code
_entity_poly.pdbx_strand_id
1 'polypeptide(L)'
;MSHYDCPCMEKCPLHYAMSLIGGKWKVQILCSVTNAGTIRYNALRGKLDGISNTVLASALRELERDGLILRREYLEVPAGVEYAPTEDCRRLLPILEQLSDWAEARMPADESTTKKEEPQ
;
A
#
# COMPACT_ATOMS: atom_id res chain seq x y z
N MET A 1 -24.18 -3.93 -4.06
CA MET A 1 -23.69 -4.67 -3.81
C MET A 1 -24.20 -5.49 -3.00
N SER A 2 -24.86 -5.52 -2.94
CA SER A 2 -25.45 -6.23 -2.34
C SER A 2 -25.17 -7.54 -2.17
N HIS A 3 -24.52 -8.06 -2.90
CA HIS A 3 -24.28 -9.33 -2.82
C HIS A 3 -23.15 -9.64 -2.02
N TYR A 4 -22.84 -8.86 -1.03
CA TYR A 4 -21.77 -9.21 -0.24
C TYR A 4 -22.25 -10.15 0.78
N ASP A 5 -22.74 -11.25 0.48
CA ASP A 5 -23.08 -12.19 1.45
C ASP A 5 -22.19 -13.31 1.35
N CYS A 6 -21.09 -13.18 0.76
CA CYS A 6 -20.30 -14.28 0.60
C CYS A 6 -19.85 -14.78 1.88
N PRO A 7 -19.62 -15.99 2.03
CA PRO A 7 -18.80 -16.50 3.03
C PRO A 7 -17.46 -16.65 2.44
N CYS A 8 -16.97 -15.74 1.76
CA CYS A 8 -15.60 -15.75 1.29
C CYS A 8 -15.24 -16.93 0.45
N MET A 9 -16.06 -17.21 -0.50
CA MET A 9 -15.71 -18.21 -1.46
C MET A 9 -14.66 -17.68 -2.40
N GLU A 10 -14.11 -18.55 -3.19
CA GLU A 10 -13.04 -18.15 -4.08
C GLU A 10 -13.42 -17.01 -4.99
N LYS A 11 -14.66 -16.89 -5.34
CA LYS A 11 -15.08 -15.84 -6.25
C LYS A 11 -15.56 -14.59 -5.57
N CYS A 12 -15.40 -14.49 -4.28
CA CYS A 12 -15.81 -13.32 -3.56
C CYS A 12 -14.93 -12.14 -3.94
N PRO A 13 -15.51 -11.01 -4.34
CA PRO A 13 -14.69 -9.85 -4.68
C PRO A 13 -13.80 -9.38 -3.56
N LEU A 14 -14.26 -9.49 -2.34
CA LEU A 14 -13.43 -9.07 -1.23
C LEU A 14 -12.24 -9.99 -1.06
N HIS A 15 -12.45 -11.29 -1.24
CA HIS A 15 -11.35 -12.22 -1.19
C HIS A 15 -10.32 -11.90 -2.27
N TYR A 16 -10.78 -11.55 -3.46
CA TYR A 16 -9.89 -11.18 -4.53
C TYR A 16 -9.10 -9.92 -4.17
N ALA A 17 -9.79 -8.92 -3.60
CA ALA A 17 -9.11 -7.70 -3.21
C ALA A 17 -8.00 -7.99 -2.21
N MET A 18 -8.26 -8.88 -1.27
CA MET A 18 -7.25 -9.21 -0.28
C MET A 18 -6.08 -9.95 -0.89
N SER A 19 -6.30 -10.64 -2.00
CA SER A 19 -5.18 -11.28 -2.66
C SER A 19 -4.27 -10.24 -3.32
N LEU A 20 -4.80 -9.06 -3.62
CA LEU A 20 -4.00 -8.01 -4.26
C LEU A 20 -3.27 -7.15 -3.24
N ILE A 21 -3.87 -6.90 -2.10
CA ILE A 21 -3.29 -5.96 -1.14
C ILE A 21 -3.07 -6.54 0.24
N GLY A 22 -3.38 -7.81 0.44
CA GLY A 22 -3.24 -8.40 1.76
C GLY A 22 -1.79 -8.58 2.15
N GLY A 23 -1.59 -8.92 3.42
CA GLY A 23 -0.24 -9.08 3.94
C GLY A 23 0.16 -7.86 4.74
N LYS A 24 1.36 -7.92 5.24
CA LYS A 24 1.78 -6.89 6.18
C LYS A 24 2.20 -5.60 5.50
N TRP A 25 2.79 -5.69 4.31
CA TRP A 25 3.48 -4.53 3.77
C TRP A 25 2.84 -3.84 2.58
N LYS A 26 1.98 -4.51 1.82
CA LYS A 26 1.54 -3.95 0.55
C LYS A 26 0.76 -2.65 0.69
N VAL A 27 -0.15 -2.56 1.65
CA VAL A 27 -0.90 -1.32 1.82
C VAL A 27 0.04 -0.20 2.26
N GLN A 28 0.99 -0.50 3.13
CA GLN A 28 1.94 0.52 3.55
C GLN A 28 2.76 1.02 2.38
N ILE A 29 3.16 0.12 1.49
CA ILE A 29 3.90 0.52 0.30
C ILE A 29 3.05 1.41 -0.58
N LEU A 30 1.81 1.02 -0.83
CA LEU A 30 0.93 1.82 -1.68
C LEU A 30 0.70 3.21 -1.12
N CYS A 31 0.52 3.30 0.18
CA CYS A 31 0.32 4.60 0.80
C CYS A 31 1.58 5.46 0.69
N SER A 32 2.74 4.86 0.89
CA SER A 32 3.99 5.61 0.81
C SER A 32 4.25 6.10 -0.60
N VAL A 33 4.02 5.25 -1.59
CA VAL A 33 4.25 5.64 -2.97
C VAL A 33 3.28 6.74 -3.37
N THR A 34 2.02 6.60 -2.98
CA THR A 34 1.02 7.58 -3.36
C THR A 34 1.26 8.92 -2.70
N ASN A 35 1.63 8.91 -1.43
CA ASN A 35 1.88 10.16 -0.74
C ASN A 35 3.07 10.90 -1.34
N ALA A 36 4.04 10.18 -1.84
CA ALA A 36 5.21 10.82 -2.44
C ALA A 36 4.99 11.21 -3.89
N GLY A 37 4.03 10.57 -4.55
CA GLY A 37 3.86 10.78 -5.99
C GLY A 37 4.79 9.91 -6.79
N THR A 38 6.07 10.04 -6.59
CA THR A 38 7.06 9.11 -7.08
C THR A 38 8.11 9.00 -5.99
N ILE A 39 8.71 7.83 -5.89
CA ILE A 39 9.67 7.63 -4.83
C ILE A 39 10.71 6.61 -5.29
N ARG A 40 11.96 6.87 -4.96
CA ARG A 40 13.03 5.96 -5.29
C ARG A 40 13.09 4.83 -4.29
N TYR A 41 13.67 3.72 -4.72
CA TYR A 41 13.67 2.49 -3.94
C TYR A 41 14.21 2.70 -2.52
N ASN A 42 15.36 3.37 -2.40
CA ASN A 42 15.96 3.50 -1.07
C ASN A 42 15.14 4.42 -0.17
N ALA A 43 14.53 5.45 -0.74
CA ALA A 43 13.69 6.32 0.04
C ALA A 43 12.45 5.58 0.52
N LEU A 44 11.88 4.75 -0.34
CA LEU A 44 10.73 3.96 0.03
C LEU A 44 11.08 2.99 1.15
N ARG A 45 12.22 2.32 1.01
CA ARG A 45 12.64 1.38 2.03
C ARG A 45 12.83 2.08 3.37
N GLY A 46 13.31 3.30 3.34
CA GLY A 46 13.51 4.05 4.57
C GLY A 46 12.22 4.39 5.29
N LYS A 47 11.10 4.39 4.57
CA LYS A 47 9.82 4.68 5.21
C LYS A 47 9.15 3.46 5.78
N LEU A 48 9.69 2.27 5.51
CA LEU A 48 9.06 1.04 5.92
C LEU A 48 9.95 0.37 6.96
N ASP A 49 9.69 0.70 8.19
CA ASP A 49 10.55 0.29 9.28
C ASP A 49 10.59 -1.22 9.42
N GLY A 50 11.79 -1.77 9.34
CA GLY A 50 11.96 -3.19 9.56
C GLY A 50 11.81 -4.08 8.34
N ILE A 51 11.54 -3.52 7.18
CA ILE A 51 11.35 -4.36 6.00
C ILE A 51 12.71 -4.76 5.43
N SER A 52 12.84 -6.01 5.02
CA SER A 52 14.07 -6.46 4.40
C SER A 52 14.02 -6.17 2.90
N ASN A 53 15.18 -6.14 2.28
CA ASN A 53 15.24 -5.94 0.83
C ASN A 53 14.51 -7.04 0.09
N THR A 54 14.62 -8.27 0.54
CA THR A 54 13.97 -9.39 -0.12
C THR A 54 12.46 -9.23 -0.09
N VAL A 55 11.93 -8.87 1.06
CA VAL A 55 10.48 -8.71 1.20
C VAL A 55 9.99 -7.53 0.40
N LEU A 56 10.71 -6.41 0.45
CA LEU A 56 10.30 -5.23 -0.30
C LEU A 56 10.32 -5.50 -1.80
N ALA A 57 11.39 -6.12 -2.29
CA ALA A 57 11.49 -6.39 -3.72
C ALA A 57 10.36 -7.32 -4.16
N SER A 58 10.05 -8.31 -3.36
CA SER A 58 8.98 -9.24 -3.71
C SER A 58 7.63 -8.54 -3.74
N ALA A 59 7.36 -7.71 -2.74
CA ALA A 59 6.09 -6.99 -2.68
C ALA A 59 5.96 -6.03 -3.86
N LEU A 60 7.04 -5.33 -4.19
CA LEU A 60 7.00 -4.40 -5.31
C LEU A 60 6.74 -5.11 -6.63
N ARG A 61 7.35 -6.27 -6.81
CA ARG A 61 7.10 -7.02 -8.05
C ARG A 61 5.64 -7.45 -8.14
N GLU A 62 5.06 -7.87 -7.03
CA GLU A 62 3.67 -8.28 -7.06
C GLU A 62 2.74 -7.09 -7.31
N LEU A 63 3.02 -5.96 -6.69
CA LEU A 63 2.19 -4.79 -6.90
C LEU A 63 2.28 -4.29 -8.33
N GLU A 64 3.47 -4.37 -8.91
CA GLU A 64 3.64 -3.98 -10.30
C GLU A 64 2.91 -4.95 -11.22
N ARG A 65 3.05 -6.24 -10.96
CA ARG A 65 2.38 -7.25 -11.76
C ARG A 65 0.86 -7.05 -11.73
N ASP A 66 0.33 -6.66 -10.57
CA ASP A 66 -1.10 -6.48 -10.41
C ASP A 66 -1.59 -5.11 -10.84
N GLY A 67 -0.70 -4.27 -11.35
CA GLY A 67 -1.13 -3.00 -11.93
C GLY A 67 -1.37 -1.89 -10.94
N LEU A 68 -0.82 -2.01 -9.74
CA LEU A 68 -1.04 -0.98 -8.72
C LEU A 68 0.10 0.03 -8.65
N ILE A 69 1.30 -0.32 -9.11
CA ILE A 69 2.39 0.64 -9.18
C ILE A 69 3.10 0.50 -10.51
N LEU A 70 3.79 1.58 -10.87
CA LEU A 70 4.63 1.61 -12.05
C LEU A 70 6.07 1.67 -11.59
N ARG A 71 6.94 1.02 -12.35
CA ARG A 71 8.35 1.00 -12.06
C ARG A 71 9.08 1.65 -13.21
N ARG A 72 9.99 2.56 -12.88
CA ARG A 72 10.78 3.23 -13.90
C ARG A 72 12.25 3.14 -13.54
N GLU A 73 13.07 2.75 -14.51
CA GLU A 73 14.48 2.69 -14.28
C GLU A 73 15.15 3.90 -14.88
N TYR A 74 16.13 4.43 -14.16
CA TYR A 74 16.95 5.51 -14.65
C TYR A 74 18.31 4.95 -14.96
N LEU A 75 18.72 5.07 -16.21
CA LEU A 75 20.03 4.59 -16.61
C LEU A 75 21.08 5.65 -16.51
N GLU A 76 20.64 6.91 -16.40
CA GLU A 76 21.60 7.99 -16.28
C GLU A 76 22.00 8.15 -14.85
N VAL A 77 23.03 8.92 -14.63
CA VAL A 77 23.52 9.15 -13.28
C VAL A 77 22.66 10.19 -12.57
N PRO A 78 22.20 9.92 -11.38
CA PRO A 78 22.39 8.66 -10.66
C PRO A 78 21.39 7.62 -11.13
N ALA A 79 21.90 6.43 -11.41
CA ALA A 79 21.03 5.35 -11.82
C ALA A 79 20.15 4.93 -10.64
N GLY A 80 19.04 4.30 -10.96
CA GLY A 80 18.18 3.84 -9.91
C GLY A 80 16.80 3.47 -10.41
N VAL A 81 15.95 3.12 -9.46
CA VAL A 81 14.59 2.69 -9.74
C VAL A 81 13.64 3.55 -8.95
N GLU A 82 12.55 3.93 -9.60
CA GLU A 82 11.57 4.80 -9.01
C GLU A 82 10.20 4.18 -9.19
N TYR A 83 9.31 4.42 -8.24
CA TYR A 83 7.96 3.85 -8.27
C TYR A 83 6.93 4.96 -8.19
N ALA A 84 5.80 4.75 -8.85
CA ALA A 84 4.70 5.70 -8.85
C ALA A 84 3.39 4.93 -8.83
N PRO A 85 2.31 5.54 -8.30
CA PRO A 85 1.02 4.84 -8.29
C PRO A 85 0.39 4.87 -9.65
N THR A 86 -0.40 3.85 -9.95
CA THR A 86 -1.20 3.86 -11.16
C THR A 86 -2.53 4.52 -10.89
N GLU A 87 -3.30 4.72 -11.93
CA GLU A 87 -4.65 5.23 -11.76
C GLU A 87 -5.49 4.27 -10.94
N ASP A 88 -5.30 2.98 -11.16
CA ASP A 88 -6.05 1.98 -10.42
C ASP A 88 -5.72 2.07 -8.93
N CYS A 89 -4.48 2.30 -8.60
CA CYS A 89 -4.09 2.50 -7.21
C CYS A 89 -4.80 3.71 -6.63
N ARG A 90 -4.88 4.79 -7.40
CA ARG A 90 -5.54 5.99 -6.90
C ARG A 90 -7.01 5.77 -6.62
N ARG A 91 -7.65 4.91 -7.40
CA ARG A 91 -9.04 4.58 -7.15
C ARG A 91 -9.20 3.80 -5.86
N LEU A 92 -8.20 3.07 -5.47
CA LEU A 92 -8.26 2.29 -4.24
C LEU A 92 -8.12 3.17 -3.01
N LEU A 93 -7.45 4.31 -3.13
CA LEU A 93 -7.13 5.11 -1.96
C LEU A 93 -8.33 5.55 -1.14
N PRO A 94 -9.43 6.02 -1.74
CA PRO A 94 -10.58 6.39 -0.91
C PRO A 94 -11.13 5.23 -0.10
N ILE A 95 -11.02 4.03 -0.66
CA ILE A 95 -11.49 2.84 0.04
C ILE A 95 -10.57 2.57 1.23
N LEU A 96 -9.27 2.72 1.05
CA LEU A 96 -8.33 2.53 2.14
C LEU A 96 -8.52 3.59 3.21
N GLU A 97 -8.86 4.81 2.82
CA GLU A 97 -9.13 5.85 3.79
C GLU A 97 -10.33 5.52 4.65
N GLN A 98 -11.38 5.00 4.03
CA GLN A 98 -12.54 4.60 4.80
C GLN A 98 -12.21 3.45 5.72
N LEU A 99 -11.41 2.53 5.25
CA LEU A 99 -10.98 1.42 6.10
C LEU A 99 -10.16 1.94 7.27
N SER A 100 -9.31 2.93 7.01
CA SER A 100 -8.50 3.53 8.06
C SER A 100 -9.38 4.20 9.11
N ASP A 101 -10.40 4.93 8.67
CA ASP A 101 -11.31 5.58 9.60
C ASP A 101 -12.02 4.57 10.48
N TRP A 102 -12.47 3.48 9.86
CA TRP A 102 -13.13 2.43 10.62
C TRP A 102 -12.19 1.84 11.65
N ALA A 103 -10.94 1.61 11.25
CA ALA A 103 -9.97 1.00 12.15
C ALA A 103 -9.60 1.95 13.28
N GLU A 104 -9.49 3.23 12.97
CA GLU A 104 -9.09 4.20 13.98
C GLU A 104 -10.09 4.26 15.10
N ALA A 105 -11.38 4.14 14.79
CA ALA A 105 -12.41 4.16 15.80
C ALA A 105 -12.31 2.97 16.74
N ARG A 106 -11.63 1.91 16.32
CA ARG A 106 -11.50 0.73 17.13
C ARG A 106 -10.15 0.60 17.82
N MET A 107 -9.22 1.47 17.48
CA MET A 107 -7.88 1.37 18.05
C MET A 107 -7.89 1.78 19.52
N PRO A 108 -6.97 1.22 20.29
CA PRO A 108 -6.86 1.64 21.68
C PRO A 108 -6.54 3.12 21.76
N ALA A 109 -7.03 3.77 22.81
CA ALA A 109 -6.87 5.20 22.95
C ALA A 109 -5.42 5.63 22.87
N ASP A 110 -4.53 4.85 23.45
CA ASP A 110 -3.12 5.23 23.45
C ASP A 110 -2.56 5.33 22.05
N GLU A 111 -2.82 4.34 21.23
CA GLU A 111 -2.28 4.35 19.90
C GLU A 111 -2.91 5.45 19.06
N SER A 112 -4.19 5.62 19.22
CA SER A 112 -4.88 6.63 18.48
C SER A 112 -4.36 8.02 18.82
N THR A 113 -4.16 8.28 20.08
CA THR A 113 -3.66 9.56 20.50
C THR A 113 -2.26 9.81 19.98
N THR A 114 -1.42 8.81 20.04
CA THR A 114 -0.07 8.95 19.55
C THR A 114 -0.06 9.30 18.09
N LYS A 115 -0.86 8.62 17.31
CA LYS A 115 -0.88 8.92 15.90
C LYS A 115 -1.36 10.30 15.61
N LYS A 116 -2.32 10.78 16.34
CA LYS A 116 -2.83 12.08 16.08
C LYS A 116 -1.85 13.16 16.45
N GLU A 117 -1.03 12.90 17.42
CA GLU A 117 -0.11 13.91 17.79
C GLU A 117 1.05 14.01 16.87
N GLU A 118 1.46 12.90 16.29
CA GLU A 118 2.60 12.98 15.45
C GLU A 118 2.49 13.80 14.25
N PRO A 119 1.46 13.76 13.55
CA PRO A 119 1.45 14.41 12.28
C PRO A 119 1.47 15.86 12.36
N GLN A 120 1.20 16.38 13.44
CA GLN A 120 1.19 17.78 13.43
C GLN A 120 2.48 18.32 13.54
#